data_2fb4220b4056673b61699c738b20e2e4
#
_entry.id   2fb4220b4056673b61699c738b20e2e4
#
_cell.length_a   1.000
_cell.length_b   1.000
_cell.length_c   1.000
_cell.angle_alpha   90.00
_cell.angle_beta   90.00
_cell.angle_gamma   90.00
#
_symmetry.space_group_name_H-M   'P 1'
#
loop_
_entity.id
_entity.type
_entity.pdbx_description
1 polymer ?
#
loop_
_entity_poly.entity_id
_entity_poly.type
_entity_poly.pdbx_seq_one_letter_code
_entity_poly.pdbx_strand_id
1 'polypeptide(L)'
;MVPNEHERLRREWMELAPQWIREARAGGDVARQGLLDEYTLAACGDVQGLRILDSGCGEGRFSRLLVQRGAQYVLGVDNCPPMIEAARELQSGTDQYILADVQDLSFLEDASFDLAVSYLNHCDLQDFAANVREVYRVLKEQGRFVVVNIHPMRSAGGSWHRDSRGEKEYVMLDHYFAEGERHFTMKGLPVTNFHRTLSTYVRSFLGTGFTLEDVIEPTVSPENVARFPELADELRVPNFIIFLLKK
;
A
#
# COMPACT_ATOMS: atom_id res chain seq x y z
N MET A 1 17.63 -9.62 25.10
CA MET A 1 16.85 -10.31 24.07
C MET A 1 16.85 -9.41 22.84
N VAL A 2 17.26 -9.92 21.68
CA VAL A 2 17.08 -9.20 20.40
C VAL A 2 15.57 -9.15 20.15
N PRO A 3 14.97 -7.96 19.92
CA PRO A 3 13.54 -7.89 19.60
C PRO A 3 13.24 -8.81 18.43
N ASN A 4 12.08 -9.46 18.45
CA ASN A 4 11.59 -10.20 17.30
C ASN A 4 11.49 -9.20 16.13
N GLU A 5 11.90 -9.62 14.93
CA GLU A 5 11.96 -8.78 13.73
C GLU A 5 10.61 -8.08 13.45
N HIS A 6 9.52 -8.79 13.67
CA HIS A 6 8.15 -8.26 13.61
C HIS A 6 7.90 -7.11 14.59
N GLU A 7 8.41 -7.21 15.84
CA GLU A 7 8.33 -6.14 16.83
C GLU A 7 9.16 -4.91 16.44
N ARG A 8 10.30 -5.12 15.77
CA ARG A 8 11.15 -4.03 15.26
C ARG A 8 10.38 -3.23 14.18
N LEU A 9 9.84 -3.89 13.16
CA LEU A 9 9.08 -3.24 12.09
C LEU A 9 7.89 -2.44 12.63
N ARG A 10 7.13 -3.05 13.55
CA ARG A 10 6.02 -2.38 14.22
C ARG A 10 6.47 -1.14 14.99
N ARG A 11 7.62 -1.19 15.67
CA ARG A 11 8.17 -0.06 16.42
C ARG A 11 8.56 1.10 15.49
N GLU A 12 9.21 0.82 14.35
CA GLU A 12 9.56 1.82 13.35
C GLU A 12 8.31 2.62 12.93
N TRP A 13 7.20 1.93 12.63
CA TRP A 13 5.93 2.57 12.30
C TRP A 13 5.31 3.32 13.49
N MET A 14 5.40 2.80 14.71
CA MET A 14 4.91 3.50 15.91
C MET A 14 5.65 4.82 16.14
N GLU A 15 6.95 4.87 15.90
CA GLU A 15 7.76 6.09 16.00
C GLU A 15 7.42 7.10 14.90
N LEU A 16 7.16 6.63 13.68
CA LEU A 16 6.82 7.46 12.53
C LEU A 16 5.38 7.99 12.57
N ALA A 17 4.45 7.24 13.14
CA ALA A 17 3.01 7.49 13.08
C ALA A 17 2.58 8.92 13.47
N PRO A 18 3.09 9.55 14.55
CA PRO A 18 2.65 10.89 14.93
C PRO A 18 2.91 11.95 13.86
N GLN A 19 4.07 11.86 13.19
CA GLN A 19 4.40 12.78 12.10
C GLN A 19 3.60 12.44 10.84
N TRP A 20 3.51 11.15 10.50
CA TRP A 20 2.75 10.66 9.36
C TRP A 20 1.27 11.11 9.41
N ILE A 21 0.61 10.91 10.54
CA ILE A 21 -0.80 11.28 10.75
C ILE A 21 -1.00 12.79 10.57
N ARG A 22 -0.12 13.61 11.17
CA ARG A 22 -0.22 15.08 11.01
C ARG A 22 -0.12 15.51 9.56
N GLU A 23 0.86 14.97 8.82
CA GLU A 23 1.09 15.32 7.42
C GLU A 23 -0.01 14.79 6.49
N ALA A 24 -0.45 13.55 6.70
CA ALA A 24 -1.56 12.97 5.93
C ALA A 24 -2.84 13.81 6.08
N ARG A 25 -3.16 14.23 7.29
CA ARG A 25 -4.34 15.07 7.58
C ARG A 25 -4.19 16.51 7.05
N ALA A 26 -2.97 17.00 6.94
CA ALA A 26 -2.67 18.31 6.35
C ALA A 26 -2.61 18.32 4.81
N GLY A 27 -2.86 17.19 4.17
CA GLY A 27 -2.76 17.08 2.70
C GLY A 27 -1.33 16.94 2.18
N GLY A 28 -0.38 16.52 3.01
CA GLY A 28 1.04 16.41 2.67
C GLY A 28 1.44 15.13 1.95
N ASP A 29 0.51 14.24 1.62
CA ASP A 29 0.79 13.01 0.88
C ASP A 29 0.59 13.23 -0.63
N VAL A 30 1.58 13.85 -1.24
CA VAL A 30 1.54 14.26 -2.65
C VAL A 30 1.41 13.05 -3.59
N ALA A 31 2.12 11.95 -3.32
CA ALA A 31 2.09 10.76 -4.17
C ALA A 31 0.68 10.13 -4.19
N ARG A 32 0.02 10.04 -3.03
CA ARG A 32 -1.34 9.51 -2.97
C ARG A 32 -2.33 10.46 -3.64
N GLN A 33 -2.31 11.75 -3.28
CA GLN A 33 -3.29 12.72 -3.77
C GLN A 33 -3.12 13.10 -5.24
N GLY A 34 -1.88 13.23 -5.70
CA GLY A 34 -1.57 13.68 -7.05
C GLY A 34 -1.46 12.56 -8.09
N LEU A 35 -1.45 11.30 -7.65
CA LEU A 35 -1.27 10.17 -8.54
C LEU A 35 -2.10 8.95 -8.12
N LEU A 36 -1.81 8.35 -6.96
CA LEU A 36 -2.24 6.99 -6.67
C LEU A 36 -3.73 6.86 -6.36
N ASP A 37 -4.37 7.86 -5.75
CA ASP A 37 -5.77 7.78 -5.36
C ASP A 37 -6.69 7.60 -6.57
N GLU A 38 -6.44 8.34 -7.65
CA GLU A 38 -7.22 8.24 -8.88
C GLU A 38 -7.15 6.82 -9.46
N TYR A 39 -5.94 6.31 -9.64
CA TYR A 39 -5.72 4.96 -10.18
C TYR A 39 -6.26 3.87 -9.25
N THR A 40 -6.06 4.00 -7.94
CA THR A 40 -6.53 2.99 -6.96
C THR A 40 -8.05 2.94 -6.90
N LEU A 41 -8.70 4.10 -6.90
CA LEU A 41 -10.16 4.18 -6.91
C LEU A 41 -10.75 3.68 -8.23
N ALA A 42 -10.10 3.96 -9.37
CA ALA A 42 -10.50 3.39 -10.65
C ALA A 42 -10.35 1.86 -10.67
N ALA A 43 -9.25 1.33 -10.11
CA ALA A 43 -9.03 -0.11 -9.96
C ALA A 43 -10.05 -0.77 -9.03
N CYS A 44 -10.51 -0.10 -7.97
CA CYS A 44 -11.59 -0.57 -7.12
C CYS A 44 -12.94 -0.61 -7.86
N GLY A 45 -13.13 0.20 -8.91
CA GLY A 45 -14.37 0.32 -9.66
C GLY A 45 -15.53 0.85 -8.82
N ASP A 46 -16.75 0.42 -9.16
CA ASP A 46 -17.92 0.77 -8.36
C ASP A 46 -17.89 0.01 -7.02
N VAL A 47 -17.83 0.76 -5.94
CA VAL A 47 -17.78 0.23 -4.57
C VAL A 47 -19.11 0.38 -3.83
N GLN A 48 -20.13 0.92 -4.49
CA GLN A 48 -21.44 1.13 -3.85
C GLN A 48 -22.03 -0.19 -3.33
N GLY A 49 -22.38 -0.21 -2.06
CA GLY A 49 -22.99 -1.37 -1.42
C GLY A 49 -22.02 -2.52 -1.10
N LEU A 50 -20.73 -2.39 -1.38
CA LEU A 50 -19.74 -3.43 -1.10
C LEU A 50 -19.29 -3.43 0.36
N ARG A 51 -18.92 -4.63 0.84
CA ARG A 51 -18.16 -4.86 2.06
C ARG A 51 -16.68 -4.95 1.71
N ILE A 52 -15.86 -4.07 2.26
CA ILE A 52 -14.47 -3.89 1.85
C ILE A 52 -13.52 -4.12 3.02
N LEU A 53 -12.43 -4.84 2.79
CA LEU A 53 -11.28 -4.95 3.69
C LEU A 53 -10.18 -3.98 3.22
N ASP A 54 -9.76 -3.05 4.08
CA ASP A 54 -8.58 -2.19 3.89
C ASP A 54 -7.43 -2.77 4.72
N SER A 55 -6.56 -3.54 4.07
CA SER A 55 -5.47 -4.30 4.67
C SER A 55 -4.20 -3.44 4.78
N GLY A 56 -3.85 -3.02 5.98
CA GLY A 56 -2.82 -2.03 6.25
C GLY A 56 -3.37 -0.61 6.11
N CYS A 57 -4.50 -0.34 6.78
CA CYS A 57 -5.28 0.89 6.57
C CYS A 57 -4.61 2.17 7.10
N GLY A 58 -3.56 2.06 7.91
CA GLY A 58 -2.93 3.20 8.57
C GLY A 58 -3.95 4.02 9.38
N GLU A 59 -3.95 5.34 9.21
CA GLU A 59 -4.90 6.25 9.88
C GLU A 59 -6.30 6.30 9.23
N GLY A 60 -6.62 5.34 8.34
CA GLY A 60 -7.95 5.14 7.78
C GLY A 60 -8.32 6.08 6.63
N ARG A 61 -7.38 6.82 6.05
CA ARG A 61 -7.66 7.79 4.98
C ARG A 61 -8.34 7.15 3.77
N PHE A 62 -7.82 6.03 3.28
CA PHE A 62 -8.37 5.36 2.10
C PHE A 62 -9.70 4.68 2.42
N SER A 63 -9.83 4.08 3.61
CA SER A 63 -11.11 3.56 4.11
C SER A 63 -12.21 4.62 4.05
N ARG A 64 -11.94 5.85 4.51
CA ARG A 64 -12.90 6.96 4.47
C ARG A 64 -13.25 7.39 3.02
N LEU A 65 -12.30 7.33 2.08
CA LEU A 65 -12.58 7.59 0.66
C LEU A 65 -13.52 6.54 0.06
N LEU A 66 -13.37 5.26 0.44
CA LEU A 66 -14.27 4.19 0.02
C LEU A 66 -15.70 4.38 0.59
N VAL A 67 -15.81 4.77 1.86
CA VAL A 67 -17.09 5.12 2.48
C VAL A 67 -17.78 6.28 1.75
N GLN A 68 -17.03 7.35 1.45
CA GLN A 68 -17.55 8.50 0.69
C GLN A 68 -18.04 8.12 -0.72
N ARG A 69 -17.54 7.01 -1.26
CA ARG A 69 -17.98 6.44 -2.55
C ARG A 69 -19.10 5.43 -2.45
N GLY A 70 -19.70 5.29 -1.27
CA GLY A 70 -20.90 4.48 -1.07
C GLY A 70 -20.64 3.04 -0.65
N ALA A 71 -19.43 2.68 -0.22
CA ALA A 71 -19.20 1.37 0.39
C ALA A 71 -20.18 1.14 1.54
N GLN A 72 -20.79 -0.05 1.60
CA GLN A 72 -21.71 -0.42 2.66
C GLN A 72 -21.00 -0.58 4.00
N TYR A 73 -19.78 -1.11 3.96
CA TYR A 73 -18.98 -1.37 5.14
C TYR A 73 -17.50 -1.42 4.75
N VAL A 74 -16.64 -0.77 5.50
CA VAL A 74 -15.19 -0.86 5.35
C VAL A 74 -14.58 -1.30 6.67
N LEU A 75 -13.81 -2.38 6.66
CA LEU A 75 -12.98 -2.80 7.78
C LEU A 75 -11.53 -2.45 7.51
N GLY A 76 -10.99 -1.51 8.25
CA GLY A 76 -9.56 -1.22 8.26
C GLY A 76 -8.84 -2.06 9.31
N VAL A 77 -7.75 -2.72 8.90
CA VAL A 77 -6.88 -3.50 9.79
C VAL A 77 -5.46 -2.96 9.68
N ASP A 78 -4.84 -2.69 10.82
CA ASP A 78 -3.44 -2.25 10.91
C ASP A 78 -2.84 -2.68 12.24
N ASN A 79 -1.54 -2.94 12.31
CA ASN A 79 -0.87 -3.39 13.53
C ASN A 79 -0.24 -2.25 14.34
N CYS A 80 -0.36 -0.99 13.89
CA CYS A 80 0.21 0.19 14.54
C CYS A 80 -0.85 0.89 15.42
N PRO A 81 -0.76 0.83 16.77
CA PRO A 81 -1.76 1.40 17.66
C PRO A 81 -2.05 2.88 17.42
N PRO A 82 -1.05 3.80 17.28
CA PRO A 82 -1.33 5.21 17.01
C PRO A 82 -2.11 5.45 15.70
N MET A 83 -1.87 4.61 14.66
CA MET A 83 -2.60 4.69 13.40
C MET A 83 -4.08 4.33 13.60
N ILE A 84 -4.34 3.22 14.28
CA ILE A 84 -5.72 2.77 14.57
C ILE A 84 -6.46 3.73 15.48
N GLU A 85 -5.80 4.31 16.48
CA GLU A 85 -6.39 5.36 17.32
C GLU A 85 -6.81 6.56 16.49
N ALA A 86 -5.91 7.06 15.63
CA ALA A 86 -6.20 8.16 14.72
C ALA A 86 -7.31 7.83 13.70
N ALA A 87 -7.38 6.59 13.20
CA ALA A 87 -8.46 6.15 12.33
C ALA A 87 -9.82 6.19 13.02
N ARG A 88 -9.89 5.70 14.26
CA ARG A 88 -11.11 5.69 15.08
C ARG A 88 -11.62 7.09 15.43
N GLU A 89 -10.73 8.07 15.59
CA GLU A 89 -11.15 9.47 15.83
C GLU A 89 -12.02 10.04 14.71
N LEU A 90 -11.83 9.58 13.46
CA LEU A 90 -12.55 10.04 12.28
C LEU A 90 -13.54 9.01 11.73
N GLN A 91 -13.83 7.98 12.49
CA GLN A 91 -14.76 6.91 12.12
C GLN A 91 -16.18 7.44 11.92
N SER A 92 -16.84 7.01 10.84
CA SER A 92 -18.18 7.50 10.45
C SER A 92 -19.34 6.56 10.84
N GLY A 93 -19.03 5.34 11.28
CA GLY A 93 -20.01 4.30 11.62
C GLY A 93 -20.22 3.24 10.54
N THR A 94 -19.89 3.52 9.27
CA THR A 94 -19.82 2.53 8.18
C THR A 94 -18.41 1.98 7.96
N ASP A 95 -17.43 2.61 8.55
CA ASP A 95 -16.06 2.11 8.67
C ASP A 95 -15.78 1.66 10.11
N GLN A 96 -14.98 0.62 10.25
CA GLN A 96 -14.47 0.12 11.53
C GLN A 96 -12.98 -0.15 11.44
N TYR A 97 -12.27 -0.06 12.57
CA TYR A 97 -10.82 -0.21 12.61
C TYR A 97 -10.40 -1.18 13.72
N ILE A 98 -9.61 -2.19 13.32
CA ILE A 98 -9.11 -3.24 14.22
C ILE A 98 -7.59 -3.18 14.27
N LEU A 99 -7.07 -3.19 15.50
CA LEU A 99 -5.65 -3.36 15.75
C LEU A 99 -5.31 -4.85 15.65
N ALA A 100 -4.74 -5.27 14.53
CA ALA A 100 -4.32 -6.65 14.28
C ALA A 100 -3.25 -6.71 13.19
N ASP A 101 -2.56 -7.85 13.11
CA ASP A 101 -1.63 -8.14 12.04
C ASP A 101 -2.38 -8.61 10.79
N VAL A 102 -2.17 -7.94 9.67
CA VAL A 102 -2.79 -8.33 8.40
C VAL A 102 -2.25 -9.66 7.83
N GLN A 103 -1.16 -10.18 8.38
CA GLN A 103 -0.62 -11.50 8.06
C GLN A 103 -1.39 -12.64 8.75
N ASP A 104 -2.24 -12.32 9.74
CA ASP A 104 -3.14 -13.24 10.43
C ASP A 104 -4.51 -12.59 10.61
N LEU A 105 -5.44 -12.91 9.71
CA LEU A 105 -6.83 -12.47 9.75
C LEU A 105 -7.78 -13.58 10.24
N SER A 106 -7.28 -14.55 11.00
CA SER A 106 -8.04 -15.72 11.48
C SER A 106 -9.29 -15.36 12.31
N PHE A 107 -9.37 -14.12 12.81
CA PHE A 107 -10.54 -13.58 13.49
C PHE A 107 -11.67 -13.16 12.52
N LEU A 108 -11.42 -13.14 11.21
CA LEU A 108 -12.42 -12.84 10.18
C LEU A 108 -12.97 -14.12 9.56
N GLU A 109 -14.27 -14.11 9.29
CA GLU A 109 -14.95 -15.22 8.62
C GLU A 109 -14.51 -15.33 7.13
N ASP A 110 -14.49 -16.55 6.62
CA ASP A 110 -14.27 -16.83 5.21
C ASP A 110 -15.35 -16.16 4.36
N ALA A 111 -15.02 -15.78 3.14
CA ALA A 111 -15.94 -15.27 2.13
C ALA A 111 -16.86 -14.12 2.66
N SER A 112 -16.30 -13.17 3.42
CA SER A 112 -17.04 -12.09 4.08
C SER A 112 -16.93 -10.73 3.40
N PHE A 113 -15.97 -10.57 2.45
CA PHE A 113 -15.72 -9.31 1.75
C PHE A 113 -15.87 -9.44 0.24
N ASP A 114 -16.37 -8.38 -0.40
CA ASP A 114 -16.52 -8.28 -1.86
C ASP A 114 -15.24 -7.75 -2.54
N LEU A 115 -14.53 -6.89 -1.82
CA LEU A 115 -13.28 -6.26 -2.25
C LEU A 115 -12.30 -6.21 -1.10
N ALA A 116 -11.03 -6.42 -1.39
CA ALA A 116 -9.94 -6.06 -0.49
C ALA A 116 -9.00 -5.06 -1.17
N VAL A 117 -8.39 -4.19 -0.37
CA VAL A 117 -7.37 -3.26 -0.83
C VAL A 117 -6.16 -3.37 0.07
N SER A 118 -4.96 -3.38 -0.52
CA SER A 118 -3.69 -3.21 0.19
C SER A 118 -2.98 -2.01 -0.43
N TYR A 119 -2.96 -0.89 0.28
CA TYR A 119 -2.48 0.37 -0.27
C TYR A 119 -1.12 0.77 0.33
N LEU A 120 -0.04 0.44 -0.38
CA LEU A 120 1.36 0.64 0.04
C LEU A 120 1.66 -0.05 1.38
N ASN A 121 1.20 -1.27 1.53
CA ASN A 121 1.41 -2.08 2.73
C ASN A 121 2.28 -3.32 2.49
N HIS A 122 2.16 -3.98 1.32
CA HIS A 122 2.95 -5.20 1.04
C HIS A 122 4.46 -4.99 1.09
N CYS A 123 4.94 -3.76 0.80
CA CYS A 123 6.34 -3.41 0.95
C CYS A 123 6.82 -3.41 2.41
N ASP A 124 5.93 -3.32 3.38
CA ASP A 124 6.23 -3.28 4.81
C ASP A 124 6.08 -4.65 5.50
N LEU A 125 5.48 -5.63 4.81
CA LEU A 125 5.23 -6.94 5.37
C LEU A 125 6.41 -7.89 5.19
N GLN A 126 6.85 -8.52 6.25
CA GLN A 126 7.88 -9.55 6.21
C GLN A 126 7.40 -10.79 5.44
N ASP A 127 6.21 -11.30 5.74
CA ASP A 127 5.53 -12.37 4.99
C ASP A 127 4.27 -11.84 4.30
N PHE A 128 4.46 -11.08 3.19
CA PHE A 128 3.32 -10.60 2.40
C PHE A 128 2.49 -11.76 1.83
N ALA A 129 3.09 -12.94 1.61
CA ALA A 129 2.38 -14.08 1.10
C ALA A 129 1.35 -14.63 2.12
N ALA A 130 1.62 -14.51 3.43
CA ALA A 130 0.62 -14.80 4.45
C ALA A 130 -0.59 -13.86 4.31
N ASN A 131 -0.37 -12.55 4.14
CA ASN A 131 -1.45 -11.61 3.90
C ASN A 131 -2.24 -11.97 2.62
N VAL A 132 -1.57 -12.33 1.53
CA VAL A 132 -2.23 -12.74 0.27
C VAL A 132 -3.15 -13.96 0.50
N ARG A 133 -2.70 -14.96 1.25
CA ARG A 133 -3.52 -16.16 1.60
C ARG A 133 -4.73 -15.80 2.45
N GLU A 134 -4.54 -14.95 3.46
CA GLU A 134 -5.62 -14.52 4.33
C GLU A 134 -6.66 -13.67 3.58
N VAL A 135 -6.21 -12.73 2.74
CA VAL A 135 -7.12 -11.94 1.89
C VAL A 135 -7.88 -12.86 0.93
N TYR A 136 -7.22 -13.86 0.32
CA TYR A 136 -7.91 -14.83 -0.54
C TYR A 136 -9.01 -15.58 0.23
N ARG A 137 -8.74 -16.03 1.46
CA ARG A 137 -9.70 -16.75 2.30
C ARG A 137 -10.93 -15.90 2.62
N VAL A 138 -10.73 -14.64 3.06
CA VAL A 138 -11.83 -13.76 3.49
C VAL A 138 -12.61 -13.12 2.33
N LEU A 139 -12.07 -13.13 1.10
CA LEU A 139 -12.81 -12.70 -0.07
C LEU A 139 -13.86 -13.74 -0.47
N LYS A 140 -15.03 -13.24 -0.86
CA LYS A 140 -16.08 -14.04 -1.52
C LYS A 140 -15.60 -14.55 -2.87
N GLU A 141 -16.30 -15.59 -3.39
CA GLU A 141 -16.13 -16.00 -4.80
C GLU A 141 -16.39 -14.80 -5.73
N GLN A 142 -15.54 -14.63 -6.72
CA GLN A 142 -15.51 -13.47 -7.62
C GLN A 142 -15.13 -12.14 -6.92
N GLY A 143 -14.74 -12.19 -5.65
CA GLY A 143 -14.21 -11.04 -4.93
C GLY A 143 -12.89 -10.54 -5.52
N ARG A 144 -12.62 -9.25 -5.40
CA ARG A 144 -11.45 -8.61 -6.01
C ARG A 144 -10.45 -8.18 -4.95
N PHE A 145 -9.18 -8.18 -5.32
CA PHE A 145 -8.10 -7.66 -4.49
C PHE A 145 -7.27 -6.65 -5.29
N VAL A 146 -7.23 -5.42 -4.84
CA VAL A 146 -6.42 -4.34 -5.42
C VAL A 146 -5.20 -4.15 -4.54
N VAL A 147 -4.01 -4.36 -5.12
CA VAL A 147 -2.72 -4.21 -4.42
C VAL A 147 -1.96 -3.05 -5.04
N VAL A 148 -1.79 -1.98 -4.30
CA VAL A 148 -0.92 -0.85 -4.65
C VAL A 148 0.40 -1.01 -3.93
N ASN A 149 1.51 -1.00 -4.65
CA ASN A 149 2.82 -1.20 -4.05
C ASN A 149 3.91 -0.30 -4.67
N ILE A 150 5.04 -0.20 -3.98
CA ILE A 150 6.26 0.37 -4.54
C ILE A 150 6.70 -0.55 -5.68
N HIS A 151 7.00 0.05 -6.85
CA HIS A 151 7.47 -0.72 -8.00
C HIS A 151 8.78 -1.46 -7.69
N PRO A 152 8.97 -2.73 -8.11
CA PRO A 152 10.20 -3.47 -7.85
C PRO A 152 11.48 -2.78 -8.33
N MET A 153 11.44 -2.02 -9.42
CA MET A 153 12.57 -1.19 -9.84
C MET A 153 12.95 -0.15 -8.78
N ARG A 154 11.95 0.48 -8.16
CA ARG A 154 12.18 1.50 -7.13
C ARG A 154 12.69 0.87 -5.83
N SER A 155 12.08 -0.23 -5.38
CA SER A 155 12.45 -0.92 -4.14
C SER A 155 13.80 -1.65 -4.25
N ALA A 156 14.27 -1.98 -5.45
CA ALA A 156 15.64 -2.52 -5.66
C ALA A 156 16.75 -1.50 -5.38
N GLY A 157 16.41 -0.23 -5.10
CA GLY A 157 17.38 0.84 -4.83
C GLY A 157 17.63 1.75 -6.03
N GLY A 158 16.71 1.78 -6.99
CA GLY A 158 16.80 2.68 -8.15
C GLY A 158 17.05 4.13 -7.71
N SER A 159 18.15 4.71 -8.15
CA SER A 159 18.54 6.09 -7.86
C SER A 159 18.87 6.86 -9.14
N TRP A 160 18.59 8.16 -9.12
CA TRP A 160 18.89 9.02 -10.24
C TRP A 160 20.40 9.27 -10.38
N HIS A 161 20.96 8.93 -11.54
CA HIS A 161 22.21 9.53 -11.97
C HIS A 161 21.98 11.00 -12.33
N ARG A 162 22.89 11.88 -11.92
CA ARG A 162 22.81 13.32 -12.20
C ARG A 162 24.03 13.77 -12.97
N ASP A 163 23.82 14.69 -13.90
CA ASP A 163 24.90 15.35 -14.65
C ASP A 163 25.69 16.31 -13.74
N SER A 164 26.70 16.96 -14.33
CA SER A 164 27.56 17.94 -13.62
C SER A 164 26.81 19.20 -13.15
N ARG A 165 25.57 19.44 -13.63
CA ARG A 165 24.70 20.55 -13.23
C ARG A 165 23.68 20.12 -12.18
N GLY A 166 23.67 18.81 -11.82
CA GLY A 166 22.73 18.22 -10.87
C GLY A 166 21.40 17.77 -11.49
N GLU A 167 21.27 17.83 -12.84
CA GLU A 167 20.07 17.41 -13.56
C GLU A 167 19.96 15.89 -13.64
N LYS A 168 18.75 15.36 -13.48
CA LYS A 168 18.47 13.93 -13.54
C LYS A 168 18.56 13.40 -14.97
N GLU A 169 19.50 12.49 -15.25
CA GLU A 169 19.68 11.91 -16.59
C GLU A 169 18.96 10.57 -16.75
N TYR A 170 19.25 9.58 -15.89
CA TYR A 170 18.69 8.23 -15.93
C TYR A 170 18.67 7.60 -14.55
N VAL A 171 17.89 6.53 -14.39
CA VAL A 171 17.85 5.75 -13.14
C VAL A 171 18.85 4.60 -13.24
N MET A 172 19.73 4.50 -12.26
CA MET A 172 20.61 3.34 -12.07
C MET A 172 19.86 2.26 -11.31
N LEU A 173 19.88 1.05 -11.84
CA LEU A 173 19.28 -0.13 -11.18
C LEU A 173 20.34 -1.21 -11.05
N ASP A 174 20.51 -1.70 -9.82
CA ASP A 174 21.37 -2.84 -9.51
C ASP A 174 20.73 -3.72 -8.44
N HIS A 175 21.27 -4.93 -8.26
CA HIS A 175 20.81 -5.87 -7.24
C HIS A 175 19.30 -6.20 -7.26
N TYR A 176 18.65 -6.10 -8.42
CA TYR A 176 17.21 -6.37 -8.59
C TYR A 176 16.80 -7.78 -8.12
N PHE A 177 17.65 -8.78 -8.26
CA PHE A 177 17.36 -10.15 -7.83
C PHE A 177 17.74 -10.44 -6.38
N ALA A 178 18.39 -9.50 -5.69
CA ALA A 178 18.70 -9.62 -4.27
C ALA A 178 17.50 -9.16 -3.43
N GLU A 179 16.52 -10.05 -3.24
CA GLU A 179 15.34 -9.77 -2.42
C GLU A 179 15.68 -9.66 -0.93
N GLY A 180 14.81 -9.00 -0.16
CA GLY A 180 14.95 -8.85 1.28
C GLY A 180 14.81 -7.41 1.75
N GLU A 181 15.25 -7.15 2.96
CA GLU A 181 15.13 -5.84 3.61
C GLU A 181 15.86 -4.72 2.86
N ARG A 182 15.24 -3.55 2.89
CA ARG A 182 15.81 -2.28 2.46
C ARG A 182 15.60 -1.25 3.55
N HIS A 183 16.70 -0.72 4.04
CA HIS A 183 16.72 0.29 5.09
C HIS A 183 16.88 1.68 4.48
N PHE A 184 16.04 2.60 4.88
CA PHE A 184 16.10 3.99 4.42
C PHE A 184 15.62 4.94 5.53
N THR A 185 15.70 6.22 5.26
CA THR A 185 15.22 7.24 6.18
C THR A 185 13.96 7.88 5.62
N MET A 186 12.87 7.84 6.37
CA MET A 186 11.63 8.52 6.07
C MET A 186 11.34 9.55 7.16
N LYS A 187 11.19 10.82 6.77
CA LYS A 187 10.92 11.92 7.73
C LYS A 187 11.93 11.99 8.90
N GLY A 188 13.19 11.65 8.63
CA GLY A 188 14.26 11.66 9.62
C GLY A 188 14.34 10.41 10.52
N LEU A 189 13.44 9.45 10.35
CA LEU A 189 13.42 8.19 11.12
C LEU A 189 13.79 6.99 10.23
N PRO A 190 14.45 5.97 10.82
CA PRO A 190 14.75 4.74 10.08
C PRO A 190 13.47 3.96 9.79
N VAL A 191 13.35 3.47 8.58
CA VAL A 191 12.23 2.63 8.12
C VAL A 191 12.77 1.48 7.29
N THR A 192 12.15 0.32 7.44
CA THR A 192 12.48 -0.88 6.69
C THR A 192 11.33 -1.26 5.76
N ASN A 193 11.64 -1.41 4.46
CA ASN A 193 10.76 -2.09 3.52
C ASN A 193 11.37 -3.39 3.04
N PHE A 194 10.58 -4.20 2.36
CA PHE A 194 11.02 -5.42 1.71
C PHE A 194 11.00 -5.28 0.20
N HIS A 195 12.17 -5.40 -0.40
CA HIS A 195 12.28 -5.55 -1.84
C HIS A 195 11.93 -6.98 -2.27
N ARG A 196 11.07 -7.09 -3.26
CA ARG A 196 10.75 -8.34 -3.96
C ARG A 196 10.67 -8.08 -5.44
N THR A 197 11.06 -9.08 -6.23
CA THR A 197 10.96 -8.99 -7.68
C THR A 197 9.50 -9.01 -8.14
N LEU A 198 9.22 -8.49 -9.33
CA LEU A 198 7.89 -8.62 -9.94
C LEU A 198 7.44 -10.08 -10.02
N SER A 199 8.38 -11.00 -10.34
CA SER A 199 8.10 -12.42 -10.41
C SER A 199 7.63 -12.99 -9.07
N THR A 200 8.21 -12.56 -7.95
CA THR A 200 7.82 -13.01 -6.61
C THR A 200 6.40 -12.58 -6.26
N TYR A 201 6.04 -11.33 -6.55
CA TYR A 201 4.66 -10.87 -6.36
C TYR A 201 3.67 -11.69 -7.20
N VAL A 202 3.88 -11.76 -8.52
CA VAL A 202 2.96 -12.46 -9.43
C VAL A 202 2.84 -13.94 -9.07
N ARG A 203 3.94 -14.62 -8.77
CA ARG A 203 3.91 -16.05 -8.37
C ARG A 203 3.16 -16.26 -7.06
N SER A 204 3.28 -15.36 -6.10
CA SER A 204 2.54 -15.44 -4.84
C SER A 204 1.02 -15.32 -5.08
N PHE A 205 0.59 -14.37 -5.91
CA PHE A 205 -0.82 -14.18 -6.25
C PHE A 205 -1.38 -15.39 -6.97
N LEU A 206 -0.75 -15.83 -8.05
CA LEU A 206 -1.19 -16.99 -8.84
C LEU A 206 -1.13 -18.31 -8.04
N GLY A 207 -0.08 -18.47 -7.23
CA GLY A 207 0.09 -19.67 -6.39
C GLY A 207 -0.94 -19.79 -5.26
N THR A 208 -1.54 -18.68 -4.85
CA THR A 208 -2.64 -18.65 -3.87
C THR A 208 -3.98 -18.99 -4.52
N GLY A 209 -4.12 -18.83 -5.83
CA GLY A 209 -5.35 -19.10 -6.59
C GLY A 209 -6.00 -17.86 -7.20
N PHE A 210 -5.43 -16.68 -7.02
CA PHE A 210 -5.92 -15.48 -7.70
C PHE A 210 -5.71 -15.55 -9.21
N THR A 211 -6.64 -15.00 -9.95
CA THR A 211 -6.45 -14.61 -11.36
C THR A 211 -5.90 -13.18 -11.39
N LEU A 212 -4.82 -12.93 -12.13
CA LEU A 212 -4.31 -11.59 -12.38
C LEU A 212 -5.11 -10.99 -13.56
N GLU A 213 -5.96 -10.00 -13.28
CA GLU A 213 -6.79 -9.35 -14.29
C GLU A 213 -6.05 -8.22 -15.00
N ASP A 214 -5.26 -7.42 -14.25
CA ASP A 214 -4.50 -6.30 -14.82
C ASP A 214 -3.28 -5.95 -13.96
N VAL A 215 -2.32 -5.27 -14.59
CA VAL A 215 -1.17 -4.64 -13.95
C VAL A 215 -1.05 -3.22 -14.47
N ILE A 216 -1.13 -2.24 -13.55
CA ILE A 216 -1.07 -0.82 -13.89
C ILE A 216 0.21 -0.23 -13.32
N GLU A 217 0.94 0.50 -14.15
CA GLU A 217 2.04 1.38 -13.75
C GLU A 217 1.54 2.82 -13.82
N PRO A 218 1.15 3.43 -12.68
CA PRO A 218 0.59 4.77 -12.67
C PRO A 218 1.59 5.80 -13.22
N THR A 219 1.12 6.68 -14.09
CA THR A 219 1.87 7.83 -14.58
C THR A 219 1.11 9.11 -14.30
N VAL A 220 1.83 10.18 -13.99
CA VAL A 220 1.23 11.46 -13.64
C VAL A 220 0.79 12.23 -14.89
N SER A 221 -0.33 12.96 -14.80
CA SER A 221 -0.74 13.87 -15.86
C SER A 221 0.09 15.18 -15.84
N PRO A 222 0.24 15.88 -16.97
CA PRO A 222 0.90 17.20 -16.99
C PRO A 222 0.23 18.22 -16.06
N GLU A 223 -1.08 18.14 -15.88
CA GLU A 223 -1.83 18.99 -14.97
C GLU A 223 -1.44 18.72 -13.51
N ASN A 224 -1.35 17.44 -13.14
CA ASN A 224 -0.92 17.06 -11.80
C ASN A 224 0.55 17.38 -11.53
N VAL A 225 1.43 17.33 -12.53
CA VAL A 225 2.82 17.83 -12.40
C VAL A 225 2.85 19.35 -12.17
N ALA A 226 1.99 20.11 -12.84
CA ALA A 226 1.90 21.55 -12.61
C ALA A 226 1.45 21.88 -11.18
N ARG A 227 0.57 21.07 -10.60
CA ARG A 227 0.10 21.19 -9.22
C ARG A 227 1.08 20.62 -8.18
N PHE A 228 1.74 19.53 -8.52
CA PHE A 228 2.66 18.77 -7.67
C PHE A 228 3.96 18.50 -8.43
N PRO A 229 4.88 19.49 -8.54
CA PRO A 229 6.13 19.34 -9.29
C PRO A 229 7.02 18.18 -8.84
N GLU A 230 6.86 17.74 -7.60
CA GLU A 230 7.59 16.59 -7.02
C GLU A 230 7.29 15.28 -7.74
N LEU A 231 6.14 15.19 -8.43
CA LEU A 231 5.73 14.01 -9.20
C LEU A 231 6.32 13.96 -10.61
N ALA A 232 7.16 14.92 -11.02
CA ALA A 232 7.72 14.95 -12.37
C ALA A 232 8.52 13.69 -12.74
N ASP A 233 9.08 12.98 -11.77
CA ASP A 233 9.78 11.71 -11.97
C ASP A 233 8.85 10.61 -12.50
N GLU A 234 7.56 10.65 -12.13
CA GLU A 234 6.54 9.69 -12.55
C GLU A 234 6.16 9.78 -14.04
N LEU A 235 6.66 10.80 -14.74
CA LEU A 235 6.62 10.89 -16.22
C LEU A 235 7.70 10.05 -16.90
N ARG A 236 8.71 9.61 -16.15
CA ARG A 236 9.95 9.04 -16.72
C ARG A 236 10.19 7.61 -16.29
N VAL A 237 9.83 7.27 -15.05
CA VAL A 237 10.06 5.95 -14.46
C VAL A 237 8.91 5.55 -13.55
N PRO A 238 8.51 4.27 -13.51
CA PRO A 238 7.45 3.81 -12.60
C PRO A 238 8.01 3.68 -11.18
N ASN A 239 7.49 4.47 -10.24
CA ASN A 239 7.78 4.29 -8.82
C ASN A 239 6.76 3.42 -8.10
N PHE A 240 5.58 3.22 -8.70
CA PHE A 240 4.47 2.45 -8.14
C PHE A 240 3.93 1.45 -9.15
N ILE A 241 3.27 0.42 -8.63
CA ILE A 241 2.61 -0.63 -9.40
C ILE A 241 1.29 -1.01 -8.71
N ILE A 242 0.27 -1.30 -9.50
CA ILE A 242 -1.03 -1.75 -9.02
C ILE A 242 -1.35 -3.08 -9.67
N PHE A 243 -1.70 -4.08 -8.86
CA PHE A 243 -2.18 -5.37 -9.35
C PHE A 243 -3.69 -5.47 -9.10
N LEU A 244 -4.43 -5.85 -10.12
CA LEU A 244 -5.85 -6.19 -10.03
C LEU A 244 -5.98 -7.70 -10.03
N LEU A 245 -6.50 -8.23 -8.94
CA LEU A 245 -6.61 -9.67 -8.70
C LEU A 245 -8.06 -10.05 -8.47
N LYS A 246 -8.44 -11.24 -8.91
CA LYS A 246 -9.77 -11.82 -8.75
C LYS A 246 -9.67 -13.23 -8.18
N LYS A 247 -10.51 -13.52 -7.18
CA LYS A 247 -10.71 -14.86 -6.64
C LYS A 247 -11.64 -15.69 -7.49
#